data_7f7f7e5c2f143507d9e9c6d06f8b27e3
#
_entry.id   7f7f7e5c2f143507d9e9c6d06f8b27e3
#
_cell.length_a   1.000
_cell.length_b   1.000
_cell.length_c   1.000
_cell.angle_alpha   90.00
_cell.angle_beta   90.00
_cell.angle_gamma   90.00
#
_symmetry.space_group_name_H-M   'P 1'
#
loop_
_entity.id
_entity.type
_entity.pdbx_description
1 polymer ?
#
loop_
_entity_poly.entity_id
_entity_poly.type
_entity_poly.pdbx_seq_one_letter_code
_entity_poly.pdbx_strand_id
1 'polypeptide(L)'
;MRLIISLMLAVVFFSCNNEKEPDVSNIKIELKTSRFEQDLFSLDTNNLAPQLDQLISKYPSFGENFLSLVLNVDPRWPADTAIIYVKGFISAYRNLYDTSTKVFSSFKPYENEIKKGLQFMNHYFPAYKTPKKIITYIGPLDGFGDILTEDALVVGLHHHLGKDFSMYKQSIVQEVYAGYISRRFEPAYIAI
;
A
#
# COMPACT_ATOMS: atom_id res chain seq x y z
N MET A 1 -48.96 28.06 -6.39
CA MET A 1 -48.17 26.86 -6.71
C MET A 1 -46.78 27.20 -7.28
N ARG A 2 -46.65 28.08 -8.27
CA ARG A 2 -45.33 28.48 -8.84
C ARG A 2 -44.41 29.17 -7.83
N LEU A 3 -44.91 30.02 -6.93
CA LEU A 3 -44.13 30.72 -5.90
C LEU A 3 -43.56 29.77 -4.83
N ILE A 4 -44.33 28.73 -4.46
CA ILE A 4 -43.92 27.72 -3.46
C ILE A 4 -42.79 26.83 -4.03
N ILE A 5 -42.87 26.49 -5.34
CA ILE A 5 -41.84 25.72 -6.02
C ILE A 5 -40.54 26.53 -6.14
N SER A 6 -40.61 27.84 -6.41
CA SER A 6 -39.44 28.72 -6.47
C SER A 6 -38.79 28.89 -5.09
N LEU A 7 -39.60 28.95 -4.02
CA LEU A 7 -39.07 29.03 -2.64
C LEU A 7 -38.41 27.74 -2.22
N MET A 8 -38.98 26.57 -2.58
CA MET A 8 -38.34 25.25 -2.31
C MET A 8 -37.02 25.07 -3.07
N LEU A 9 -36.94 25.57 -4.32
CA LEU A 9 -35.68 25.48 -5.08
C LEU A 9 -34.58 26.38 -4.47
N ALA A 10 -34.93 27.53 -3.92
CA ALA A 10 -33.98 28.45 -3.28
C ALA A 10 -33.33 27.86 -2.01
N VAL A 11 -34.06 27.03 -1.23
CA VAL A 11 -33.56 26.42 -0.01
C VAL A 11 -32.48 25.37 -0.29
N VAL A 12 -32.52 24.72 -1.46
CA VAL A 12 -31.53 23.67 -1.84
C VAL A 12 -30.12 24.26 -2.10
N PHE A 13 -30.06 25.54 -2.51
CA PHE A 13 -28.76 26.20 -2.79
C PHE A 13 -28.05 26.70 -1.53
N PHE A 14 -28.69 26.77 -0.37
CA PHE A 14 -28.07 27.19 0.89
C PHE A 14 -27.57 26.01 1.73
N SER A 15 -27.72 24.78 1.26
CA SER A 15 -27.33 23.57 2.01
C SER A 15 -25.85 23.18 1.86
N CYS A 16 -25.05 23.87 1.03
CA CYS A 16 -23.60 23.73 1.05
C CYS A 16 -23.00 24.63 2.13
N ASN A 17 -23.08 24.19 3.39
CA ASN A 17 -22.17 24.69 4.42
C ASN A 17 -20.77 24.27 4.02
N ASN A 18 -19.91 25.20 3.61
CA ASN A 18 -18.48 25.02 3.58
C ASN A 18 -18.00 24.92 5.03
N GLU A 19 -18.21 23.77 5.65
CA GLU A 19 -17.51 23.46 6.90
C GLU A 19 -16.03 23.50 6.58
N LYS A 20 -15.32 24.43 7.20
CA LYS A 20 -13.87 24.50 7.06
C LYS A 20 -13.28 23.18 7.55
N GLU A 21 -12.40 22.60 6.75
CA GLU A 21 -11.64 21.42 7.13
C GLU A 21 -11.03 21.64 8.52
N PRO A 22 -11.23 20.74 9.49
CA PRO A 22 -10.72 20.93 10.85
C PRO A 22 -9.19 20.99 10.85
N ASP A 23 -8.64 21.86 11.68
CA ASP A 23 -7.20 21.87 11.92
C ASP A 23 -6.79 20.69 12.79
N VAL A 24 -6.14 19.71 12.19
CA VAL A 24 -5.64 18.49 12.85
C VAL A 24 -4.15 18.54 13.15
N SER A 25 -3.49 19.67 12.93
CA SER A 25 -2.02 19.82 13.08
C SER A 25 -1.53 19.53 14.50
N ASN A 26 -2.38 19.74 15.50
CA ASN A 26 -2.09 19.47 16.91
C ASN A 26 -2.12 17.99 17.28
N ILE A 27 -2.69 17.12 16.44
CA ILE A 27 -2.79 15.68 16.68
C ILE A 27 -1.44 15.04 16.35
N LYS A 28 -0.76 14.52 17.36
CA LYS A 28 0.53 13.87 17.18
C LYS A 28 0.34 12.43 16.75
N ILE A 29 0.73 12.12 15.53
CA ILE A 29 0.82 10.76 15.00
C ILE A 29 2.31 10.41 14.83
N GLU A 30 2.75 9.38 15.53
CA GLU A 30 4.07 8.78 15.33
C GLU A 30 3.97 7.71 14.26
N LEU A 31 4.70 7.91 13.16
CA LEU A 31 4.68 7.01 12.02
C LEU A 31 6.11 6.81 11.52
N LYS A 32 6.51 5.56 11.33
CA LYS A 32 7.82 5.19 10.82
C LYS A 32 7.69 4.28 9.60
N THR A 33 8.28 4.69 8.49
CA THR A 33 8.32 3.89 7.26
C THR A 33 9.51 2.92 7.28
N SER A 34 9.23 1.68 6.91
CA SER A 34 10.22 0.62 6.65
C SER A 34 10.04 0.09 5.23
N ARG A 35 11.13 -0.04 4.49
CA ARG A 35 11.18 -0.38 3.08
C ARG A 35 11.50 -1.88 2.92
N PHE A 36 10.48 -2.73 3.13
CA PHE A 36 10.65 -4.19 3.05
C PHE A 36 11.13 -4.64 1.66
N GLU A 37 10.63 -4.01 0.60
CA GLU A 37 11.05 -4.33 -0.76
C GLU A 37 12.53 -4.07 -0.99
N GLN A 38 13.09 -3.01 -0.39
CA GLN A 38 14.52 -2.74 -0.54
C GLN A 38 15.37 -3.81 0.15
N ASP A 39 14.97 -4.21 1.35
CA ASP A 39 15.66 -5.28 2.07
C ASP A 39 15.54 -6.61 1.32
N LEU A 40 14.33 -7.00 0.86
CA LEU A 40 14.09 -8.24 0.13
C LEU A 40 14.91 -8.33 -1.16
N PHE A 41 14.86 -7.27 -1.98
CA PHE A 41 15.55 -7.26 -3.27
C PHE A 41 17.07 -7.04 -3.15
N SER A 42 17.59 -6.73 -1.96
CA SER A 42 19.03 -6.66 -1.68
C SER A 42 19.64 -8.00 -1.26
N LEU A 43 18.82 -9.03 -1.01
CA LEU A 43 19.32 -10.34 -0.55
C LEU A 43 20.17 -11.01 -1.62
N ASP A 44 21.26 -11.68 -1.19
CA ASP A 44 22.05 -12.53 -2.07
C ASP A 44 21.29 -13.83 -2.37
N THR A 45 20.83 -13.95 -3.60
CA THR A 45 20.06 -15.12 -4.05
C THR A 45 20.87 -16.41 -4.11
N ASN A 46 22.20 -16.38 -3.97
CA ASN A 46 23.06 -17.57 -3.87
C ASN A 46 23.16 -18.10 -2.43
N ASN A 47 22.84 -17.24 -1.43
CA ASN A 47 22.81 -17.60 -0.01
C ASN A 47 21.51 -17.08 0.62
N LEU A 48 20.36 -17.41 0.02
CA LEU A 48 19.08 -16.76 0.34
C LEU A 48 18.51 -17.21 1.69
N ALA A 49 18.57 -18.50 2.04
CA ALA A 49 17.87 -19.04 3.20
C ALA A 49 18.17 -18.30 4.52
N PRO A 50 19.44 -18.17 4.98
CA PRO A 50 19.73 -17.49 6.24
C PRO A 50 19.41 -15.99 6.20
N GLN A 51 19.47 -15.36 5.04
CA GLN A 51 19.15 -13.96 4.89
C GLN A 51 17.62 -13.72 4.90
N LEU A 52 16.85 -14.67 4.37
CA LEU A 52 15.38 -14.64 4.42
C LEU A 52 14.88 -14.78 5.86
N ASP A 53 15.47 -15.66 6.66
CA ASP A 53 15.16 -15.81 8.09
C ASP A 53 15.44 -14.50 8.85
N GLN A 54 16.56 -13.84 8.56
CA GLN A 54 16.90 -12.54 9.14
C GLN A 54 15.88 -11.45 8.70
N LEU A 55 15.48 -11.45 7.43
CA LEU A 55 14.48 -10.52 6.93
C LEU A 55 13.14 -10.72 7.65
N ILE A 56 12.65 -11.94 7.76
CA ILE A 56 11.41 -12.27 8.47
C ILE A 56 11.49 -11.77 9.92
N SER A 57 12.59 -12.03 10.61
CA SER A 57 12.82 -11.59 11.99
C SER A 57 12.86 -10.06 12.13
N LYS A 58 13.35 -9.34 11.12
CA LYS A 58 13.36 -7.88 11.06
C LYS A 58 11.94 -7.29 10.92
N TYR A 59 11.01 -8.02 10.33
CA TYR A 59 9.64 -7.60 10.06
C TYR A 59 8.61 -8.54 10.72
N PRO A 60 8.55 -8.61 12.06
CA PRO A 60 7.76 -9.62 12.77
C PRO A 60 6.25 -9.53 12.50
N SER A 61 5.74 -8.33 12.17
CA SER A 61 4.31 -8.14 11.84
C SER A 61 3.97 -8.49 10.39
N PHE A 62 4.97 -8.68 9.52
CA PHE A 62 4.72 -8.80 8.07
C PHE A 62 5.52 -9.91 7.40
N GLY A 63 6.74 -10.23 7.86
CA GLY A 63 7.65 -11.13 7.14
C GLY A 63 7.07 -12.52 6.86
N GLU A 64 6.50 -13.18 7.88
CA GLU A 64 5.85 -14.47 7.69
C GLU A 64 4.58 -14.37 6.82
N ASN A 65 3.79 -13.31 7.02
CA ASN A 65 2.60 -13.04 6.21
C ASN A 65 2.96 -12.76 4.75
N PHE A 66 4.10 -12.13 4.49
CA PHE A 66 4.57 -11.94 3.13
C PHE A 66 4.81 -13.28 2.41
N LEU A 67 5.46 -14.24 3.07
CA LEU A 67 5.66 -15.56 2.47
C LEU A 67 4.36 -16.33 2.31
N SER A 68 3.57 -16.44 3.38
CA SER A 68 2.40 -17.32 3.41
C SER A 68 1.18 -16.74 2.70
N LEU A 69 0.90 -15.43 2.85
CA LEU A 69 -0.32 -14.81 2.31
C LEU A 69 -0.05 -14.06 0.99
N VAL A 70 1.08 -13.34 0.90
CA VAL A 70 1.35 -12.54 -0.31
C VAL A 70 1.95 -13.41 -1.41
N LEU A 71 2.94 -14.23 -1.09
CA LEU A 71 3.56 -15.13 -2.06
C LEU A 71 2.89 -16.51 -2.14
N ASN A 72 1.93 -16.82 -1.27
CA ASN A 72 1.27 -18.12 -1.18
C ASN A 72 2.27 -19.31 -1.02
N VAL A 73 3.36 -19.10 -0.29
CA VAL A 73 4.29 -20.17 0.06
C VAL A 73 3.60 -21.09 1.08
N ASP A 74 3.31 -22.32 0.68
CA ASP A 74 2.69 -23.29 1.58
C ASP A 74 3.73 -23.71 2.66
N PRO A 75 3.41 -23.58 3.96
CA PRO A 75 4.34 -23.94 5.04
C PRO A 75 4.69 -25.45 5.07
N ARG A 76 3.97 -26.28 4.32
CA ARG A 76 4.26 -27.70 4.16
C ARG A 76 5.29 -28.00 3.06
N TRP A 77 5.66 -27.00 2.27
CA TRP A 77 6.70 -27.22 1.25
C TRP A 77 8.04 -27.52 1.89
N PRO A 78 8.86 -28.37 1.26
CA PRO A 78 10.27 -28.47 1.61
C PRO A 78 10.95 -27.10 1.58
N ALA A 79 11.85 -26.84 2.52
CA ALA A 79 12.54 -25.55 2.62
C ALA A 79 13.21 -25.13 1.31
N ASP A 80 13.87 -26.07 0.62
CA ASP A 80 14.51 -25.82 -0.68
C ASP A 80 13.51 -25.37 -1.75
N THR A 81 12.30 -25.94 -1.74
CA THR A 81 11.23 -25.55 -2.67
C THR A 81 10.78 -24.11 -2.42
N ALA A 82 10.57 -23.74 -1.15
CA ALA A 82 10.22 -22.38 -0.77
C ALA A 82 11.31 -21.37 -1.17
N ILE A 83 12.57 -21.71 -0.96
CA ILE A 83 13.72 -20.87 -1.34
C ILE A 83 13.80 -20.69 -2.86
N ILE A 84 13.65 -21.75 -3.65
CA ILE A 84 13.62 -21.69 -5.12
C ILE A 84 12.50 -20.77 -5.58
N TYR A 85 11.31 -20.88 -4.98
CA TYR A 85 10.15 -20.06 -5.32
C TYR A 85 10.40 -18.57 -5.03
N VAL A 86 10.90 -18.23 -3.82
CA VAL A 86 11.23 -16.84 -3.46
C VAL A 86 12.33 -16.27 -4.35
N LYS A 87 13.35 -17.06 -4.69
CA LYS A 87 14.39 -16.68 -5.66
C LYS A 87 13.80 -16.37 -7.03
N GLY A 88 12.87 -17.22 -7.49
CA GLY A 88 12.13 -17.01 -8.74
C GLY A 88 11.34 -15.69 -8.72
N PHE A 89 10.65 -15.40 -7.62
CA PHE A 89 9.92 -14.15 -7.42
C PHE A 89 10.86 -12.93 -7.49
N ILE A 90 11.96 -12.93 -6.74
CA ILE A 90 12.94 -11.83 -6.76
C ILE A 90 13.46 -11.59 -8.18
N SER A 91 13.74 -12.66 -8.93
CA SER A 91 14.21 -12.55 -10.31
C SER A 91 13.15 -11.98 -11.26
N ALA A 92 11.93 -12.52 -11.20
CA ALA A 92 10.83 -12.13 -12.08
C ALA A 92 10.38 -10.67 -11.88
N TYR A 93 10.43 -10.19 -10.63
CA TYR A 93 9.97 -8.85 -10.25
C TYR A 93 11.10 -7.80 -10.18
N ARG A 94 12.32 -8.13 -10.58
CA ARG A 94 13.47 -7.20 -10.56
C ARG A 94 13.19 -5.91 -11.34
N ASN A 95 12.68 -6.00 -12.56
CA ASN A 95 12.35 -4.82 -13.37
C ASN A 95 11.27 -3.91 -12.72
N LEU A 96 10.29 -4.54 -12.07
CA LEU A 96 9.26 -3.80 -11.33
C LEU A 96 9.88 -3.09 -10.12
N TYR A 97 10.75 -3.76 -9.36
CA TYR A 97 11.50 -3.18 -8.27
C TYR A 97 12.36 -2.00 -8.73
N ASP A 98 13.11 -2.13 -9.84
CA ASP A 98 13.95 -1.07 -10.39
C ASP A 98 13.13 0.15 -10.81
N THR A 99 11.91 -0.06 -11.31
CA THR A 99 10.96 1.03 -11.60
C THR A 99 10.45 1.66 -10.30
N SER A 100 10.09 0.84 -9.32
CA SER A 100 9.61 1.30 -8.01
C SER A 100 10.65 2.17 -7.29
N THR A 101 11.94 1.82 -7.35
CA THR A 101 13.01 2.63 -6.74
C THR A 101 13.16 4.03 -7.35
N LYS A 102 12.81 4.18 -8.64
CA LYS A 102 12.81 5.49 -9.32
C LYS A 102 11.58 6.31 -8.91
N VAL A 103 10.40 5.69 -8.96
CA VAL A 103 9.12 6.35 -8.61
C VAL A 103 9.12 6.75 -7.13
N PHE A 104 9.58 5.86 -6.26
CA PHE A 104 9.61 6.04 -4.80
C PHE A 104 11.02 6.19 -4.26
N SER A 105 11.85 7.00 -4.93
CA SER A 105 13.21 7.33 -4.44
C SER A 105 13.18 7.95 -3.03
N SER A 106 12.12 8.68 -2.71
CA SER A 106 11.74 9.09 -1.35
C SER A 106 10.28 8.73 -1.09
N PHE A 107 10.01 8.04 0.01
CA PHE A 107 8.64 7.76 0.45
C PHE A 107 8.09 8.85 1.38
N LYS A 108 8.91 9.82 1.76
CA LYS A 108 8.56 10.86 2.75
C LYS A 108 7.33 11.70 2.38
N PRO A 109 7.10 12.11 1.12
CA PRO A 109 5.87 12.82 0.74
C PRO A 109 4.61 12.00 1.08
N TYR A 110 4.56 10.72 0.71
CA TYR A 110 3.44 9.82 0.97
C TYR A 110 3.26 9.53 2.47
N GLU A 111 4.35 9.36 3.22
CA GLU A 111 4.29 9.24 4.68
C GLU A 111 3.60 10.46 5.31
N ASN A 112 3.90 11.67 4.83
CA ASN A 112 3.28 12.89 5.34
C ASN A 112 1.79 12.96 5.03
N GLU A 113 1.37 12.54 3.84
CA GLU A 113 -0.05 12.48 3.45
C GLU A 113 -0.81 11.43 4.25
N ILE A 114 -0.26 10.22 4.38
CA ILE A 114 -0.81 9.16 5.25
C ILE A 114 -0.93 9.67 6.69
N LYS A 115 0.10 10.34 7.20
CA LYS A 115 0.08 10.93 8.54
C LYS A 115 -1.06 11.94 8.70
N LYS A 116 -1.28 12.81 7.71
CA LYS A 116 -2.39 13.76 7.71
C LYS A 116 -3.74 13.02 7.70
N GLY A 117 -3.90 11.99 6.88
CA GLY A 117 -5.09 11.14 6.88
C GLY A 117 -5.36 10.49 8.25
N LEU A 118 -4.32 9.97 8.90
CA LEU A 118 -4.43 9.40 10.25
C LEU A 118 -4.75 10.45 11.33
N GLN A 119 -4.33 11.71 11.16
CA GLN A 119 -4.73 12.82 12.03
C GLN A 119 -6.23 13.09 11.91
N PHE A 120 -6.79 13.12 10.69
CA PHE A 120 -8.23 13.22 10.49
C PHE A 120 -8.97 12.01 11.05
N MET A 121 -8.47 10.81 10.81
CA MET A 121 -9.04 9.59 11.38
C MET A 121 -9.13 9.69 12.92
N ASN A 122 -8.05 10.13 13.56
CA ASN A 122 -8.03 10.28 15.02
C ASN A 122 -8.95 11.42 15.50
N HIS A 123 -9.09 12.51 14.73
CA HIS A 123 -10.00 13.61 15.03
C HIS A 123 -11.45 13.14 15.06
N TYR A 124 -11.88 12.42 14.01
CA TYR A 124 -13.27 11.97 13.87
C TYR A 124 -13.56 10.70 14.68
N PHE A 125 -12.55 9.88 14.91
CA PHE A 125 -12.65 8.58 15.60
C PHE A 125 -11.56 8.46 16.67
N PRO A 126 -11.68 9.19 17.82
CA PRO A 126 -10.62 9.22 18.84
C PRO A 126 -10.30 7.86 19.48
N ALA A 127 -11.26 6.92 19.45
CA ALA A 127 -11.05 5.55 19.95
C ALA A 127 -10.28 4.65 18.97
N TYR A 128 -10.09 5.08 17.71
CA TYR A 128 -9.37 4.29 16.72
C TYR A 128 -7.86 4.30 17.03
N LYS A 129 -7.28 3.10 17.12
CA LYS A 129 -5.84 2.94 17.31
C LYS A 129 -5.14 3.04 15.95
N THR A 130 -4.51 4.16 15.69
CA THR A 130 -3.77 4.37 14.46
C THR A 130 -2.54 3.47 14.38
N PRO A 131 -2.20 2.94 13.17
CA PRO A 131 -0.96 2.22 12.98
C PRO A 131 0.25 3.12 13.27
N LYS A 132 1.33 2.53 13.80
CA LYS A 132 2.57 3.23 14.12
C LYS A 132 3.66 3.06 13.05
N LYS A 133 3.41 2.17 12.10
CA LYS A 133 4.37 1.82 11.06
C LYS A 133 3.73 1.88 9.69
N ILE A 134 4.53 2.24 8.71
CA ILE A 134 4.29 1.95 7.29
C ILE A 134 5.33 0.93 6.88
N ILE A 135 4.90 -0.13 6.20
CA ILE A 135 5.79 -1.10 5.56
C ILE A 135 5.49 -1.06 4.07
N THR A 136 6.46 -0.64 3.26
CA THR A 136 6.30 -0.73 1.81
C THR A 136 6.77 -2.09 1.31
N TYR A 137 6.10 -2.63 0.29
CA TYR A 137 6.49 -3.93 -0.27
C TYR A 137 6.16 -4.03 -1.77
N ILE A 138 6.69 -5.07 -2.41
CA ILE A 138 6.35 -5.50 -3.75
C ILE A 138 5.83 -6.92 -3.65
N GLY A 139 4.63 -7.14 -4.18
CA GLY A 139 3.99 -8.45 -4.29
C GLY A 139 3.67 -8.81 -5.74
N PRO A 140 3.04 -9.97 -5.97
CA PRO A 140 2.49 -10.34 -7.27
C PRO A 140 1.49 -9.32 -7.78
N LEU A 141 1.50 -9.05 -9.08
CA LEU A 141 0.62 -8.04 -9.70
C LEU A 141 -0.87 -8.41 -9.68
N ASP A 142 -1.16 -9.69 -9.50
CA ASP A 142 -2.51 -10.26 -9.34
C ASP A 142 -2.88 -10.50 -7.87
N GLY A 143 -2.01 -10.08 -6.94
CA GLY A 143 -2.16 -10.28 -5.50
C GLY A 143 -2.70 -9.07 -4.76
N PHE A 144 -2.47 -9.08 -3.45
CA PHE A 144 -2.90 -7.99 -2.57
C PHE A 144 -2.17 -6.68 -2.90
N GLY A 145 -2.92 -5.57 -2.82
CA GLY A 145 -2.39 -4.21 -2.84
C GLY A 145 -2.00 -3.74 -1.44
N ASP A 146 -2.75 -2.74 -0.92
CA ASP A 146 -2.49 -2.23 0.42
C ASP A 146 -3.19 -3.10 1.47
N ILE A 147 -2.52 -3.33 2.60
CA ILE A 147 -2.97 -4.21 3.67
C ILE A 147 -2.90 -3.44 4.99
N LEU A 148 -3.96 -3.50 5.77
CA LEU A 148 -3.96 -2.98 7.14
C LEU A 148 -3.78 -4.13 8.11
N THR A 149 -2.72 -4.06 8.92
CA THR A 149 -2.49 -4.98 10.04
C THR A 149 -2.80 -4.27 11.38
N GLU A 150 -2.67 -4.98 12.50
CA GLU A 150 -2.93 -4.39 13.83
C GLU A 150 -2.01 -3.19 14.13
N ASP A 151 -0.76 -3.21 13.67
CA ASP A 151 0.26 -2.22 14.03
C ASP A 151 0.87 -1.47 12.83
N ALA A 152 0.55 -1.87 11.60
CA ALA A 152 1.13 -1.30 10.39
C ALA A 152 0.11 -1.11 9.25
N LEU A 153 0.30 -0.04 8.50
CA LEU A 153 -0.21 0.10 7.14
C LEU A 153 0.85 -0.44 6.18
N VAL A 154 0.51 -1.48 5.45
CA VAL A 154 1.41 -2.13 4.48
C VAL A 154 1.03 -1.69 3.08
N VAL A 155 1.93 -1.00 2.38
CA VAL A 155 1.67 -0.37 1.09
C VAL A 155 2.31 -1.17 -0.04
N GLY A 156 1.48 -1.67 -0.94
CA GLY A 156 1.88 -2.46 -2.10
C GLY A 156 2.33 -1.60 -3.28
N LEU A 157 3.60 -1.19 -3.30
CA LEU A 157 4.14 -0.29 -4.33
C LEU A 157 3.94 -0.77 -5.77
N HIS A 158 3.79 -2.09 -5.97
CA HIS A 158 3.54 -2.71 -7.26
C HIS A 158 2.21 -2.28 -7.90
N HIS A 159 1.28 -1.70 -7.14
CA HIS A 159 0.03 -1.13 -7.66
C HIS A 159 0.04 0.41 -7.75
N HIS A 160 1.19 1.06 -7.58
CA HIS A 160 1.29 2.52 -7.57
C HIS A 160 2.38 3.07 -8.49
N LEU A 161 2.77 2.35 -9.55
CA LEU A 161 3.87 2.74 -10.45
C LEU A 161 3.46 3.69 -11.57
N GLY A 162 2.20 4.09 -11.63
CA GLY A 162 1.59 4.86 -12.72
C GLY A 162 0.76 3.97 -13.64
N LYS A 163 -0.46 4.41 -13.98
CA LYS A 163 -1.45 3.64 -14.78
C LYS A 163 -0.92 3.11 -16.11
N ASP A 164 0.11 3.76 -16.67
CA ASP A 164 0.70 3.39 -17.96
C ASP A 164 1.87 2.42 -17.83
N PHE A 165 2.21 1.96 -16.63
CA PHE A 165 3.27 0.97 -16.42
C PHE A 165 3.00 -0.30 -17.22
N SER A 166 3.97 -0.72 -18.05
CA SER A 166 3.76 -1.73 -19.09
C SER A 166 3.26 -3.09 -18.56
N MET A 167 3.70 -3.49 -17.35
CA MET A 167 3.27 -4.76 -16.77
C MET A 167 1.79 -4.79 -16.40
N TYR A 168 1.13 -3.64 -16.18
CA TYR A 168 -0.32 -3.59 -15.93
C TYR A 168 -1.16 -3.94 -17.16
N LYS A 169 -0.55 -3.96 -18.36
CA LYS A 169 -1.22 -4.35 -19.60
C LYS A 169 -1.19 -5.87 -19.85
N GLN A 170 -0.55 -6.63 -18.96
CA GLN A 170 -0.54 -8.09 -19.06
C GLN A 170 -1.93 -8.66 -18.80
N SER A 171 -2.30 -9.75 -19.51
CA SER A 171 -3.63 -10.37 -19.40
C SER A 171 -4.00 -10.74 -17.96
N ILE A 172 -3.07 -11.31 -17.20
CA ILE A 172 -3.28 -11.69 -15.81
C ILE A 172 -3.74 -10.50 -14.94
N VAL A 173 -3.15 -9.32 -15.14
CA VAL A 173 -3.55 -8.11 -14.39
C VAL A 173 -4.92 -7.62 -14.85
N GLN A 174 -5.20 -7.67 -16.16
CA GLN A 174 -6.47 -7.23 -16.73
C GLN A 174 -7.64 -8.17 -16.39
N GLU A 175 -7.37 -9.44 -16.14
CA GLU A 175 -8.36 -10.43 -15.70
C GLU A 175 -8.74 -10.21 -14.22
N VAL A 176 -7.78 -9.84 -13.37
CA VAL A 176 -8.00 -9.63 -11.93
C VAL A 176 -8.56 -8.23 -11.66
N TYR A 177 -8.03 -7.21 -12.33
CA TYR A 177 -8.40 -5.82 -12.06
C TYR A 177 -9.15 -5.21 -13.23
N ALA A 178 -10.43 -4.92 -13.02
CA ALA A 178 -11.21 -4.15 -13.98
C ALA A 178 -10.54 -2.81 -14.31
N GLY A 179 -10.66 -2.33 -15.55
CA GLY A 179 -9.96 -1.15 -16.03
C GLY A 179 -10.21 0.15 -15.23
N TYR A 180 -11.32 0.25 -14.48
CA TYR A 180 -11.56 1.40 -13.59
C TYR A 180 -10.73 1.32 -12.30
N ILE A 181 -10.30 0.11 -11.89
CA ILE A 181 -9.40 -0.10 -10.74
C ILE A 181 -7.96 0.20 -11.16
N SER A 182 -7.50 -0.41 -12.25
CA SER A 182 -6.11 -0.25 -12.71
C SER A 182 -5.76 1.19 -13.13
N ARG A 183 -6.75 2.03 -13.45
CA ARG A 183 -6.55 3.48 -13.65
C ARG A 183 -6.10 4.21 -12.39
N ARG A 184 -6.29 3.63 -11.20
CA ARG A 184 -5.88 4.17 -9.91
C ARG A 184 -4.51 3.66 -9.45
N PHE A 185 -3.83 2.88 -10.29
CA PHE A 185 -2.47 2.40 -9.99
C PHE A 185 -1.43 3.53 -10.17
N GLU A 186 -1.67 4.63 -9.49
CA GLU A 186 -0.87 5.86 -9.51
C GLU A 186 -0.35 6.16 -8.11
N PRO A 187 0.86 6.73 -7.97
CA PRO A 187 1.41 7.11 -6.67
C PRO A 187 0.49 8.01 -5.84
N ALA A 188 -0.29 8.86 -6.50
CA ALA A 188 -1.23 9.78 -5.84
C ALA A 188 -2.35 9.08 -5.05
N TYR A 189 -2.60 7.79 -5.29
CA TYR A 189 -3.65 7.06 -4.57
C TYR A 189 -3.16 6.29 -3.33
N ILE A 190 -1.88 6.42 -2.95
CA ILE A 190 -1.35 5.74 -1.76
C ILE A 190 -2.00 6.23 -0.45
N ALA A 191 -2.46 7.47 -0.40
CA ALA A 191 -2.97 8.10 0.83
C ALA A 191 -4.47 8.44 0.78
N ILE A 192 -5.21 7.94 -0.22
CA ILE A 192 -6.62 8.25 -0.41
C ILE A 192 -7.52 7.10 0.01
#